data_f48d0caf184ff285069b11b47ce2834a
#
_entry.id   f48d0caf184ff285069b11b47ce2834a
#
_cell.length_a   1.000
_cell.length_b   1.000
_cell.length_c   1.000
_cell.angle_alpha   90.00
_cell.angle_beta   90.00
_cell.angle_gamma   90.00
#
_symmetry.space_group_name_H-M   'P 1'
#
loop_
_entity.id
_entity.type
_entity.pdbx_description
1 polymer ?
#
loop_
_entity_poly.entity_id
_entity_poly.type
_entity_poly.pdbx_seq_one_letter_code
_entity_poly.pdbx_strand_id
1 'polypeptide(L)'
;MARRLELGTQPGIVADAQRAKWQGSLDANIIIANAPDPVFVSDLEGKIVQANDAVSQLLGFRQAEVLEQSLSRFISPEETREFTAALREVVERGVMRNVVLNPRSASGEVIPTSLNASALRDPDGRAIGVIGILRDMRELDKARAYAESLIKNAPDAVFVSDLEGKILQANDAVFALLGFRPDELIEQSLSRIISPDEAREFLTALREVVERGVTRNARLNPRSASGEVIPTTLNASALRNPDGKVIGAIGILRDMRAYEQVVRDLEKSKAELQEKILDLEKFEEVVVGRELKMIALEKALDGLRKKSTV
;
A
#
# COMPACT_ATOMS: atom_id res chain seq x y z
N MET A 1 -36.35 65.25 23.42
CA MET A 1 -36.39 63.84 23.66
C MET A 1 -36.63 63.12 22.31
N ALA A 2 -35.58 62.65 21.66
CA ALA A 2 -35.67 61.97 20.36
C ALA A 2 -35.57 60.47 20.59
N ARG A 3 -36.62 59.71 20.28
CA ARG A 3 -36.61 58.24 20.26
C ARG A 3 -35.95 57.75 18.96
N ARG A 4 -34.80 57.12 19.09
CA ARG A 4 -34.16 56.38 18.04
C ARG A 4 -34.92 55.06 17.83
N LEU A 5 -35.51 54.87 16.64
CA LEU A 5 -36.02 53.56 16.19
C LEU A 5 -34.84 52.72 15.69
N GLU A 6 -34.45 51.72 16.45
CA GLU A 6 -33.57 50.68 16.00
C GLU A 6 -34.39 49.71 15.15
N LEU A 7 -34.17 49.76 13.82
CA LEU A 7 -34.62 48.73 12.91
C LEU A 7 -33.68 47.52 13.05
N GLY A 8 -34.04 46.58 13.91
CA GLY A 8 -33.41 45.26 13.99
C GLY A 8 -33.73 44.48 12.74
N THR A 9 -32.78 44.37 11.82
CA THR A 9 -32.83 43.43 10.72
C THR A 9 -32.73 42.01 11.28
N GLN A 10 -33.84 41.28 11.27
CA GLN A 10 -33.87 39.86 11.66
C GLN A 10 -33.02 39.03 10.68
N PRO A 11 -32.02 38.21 11.13
CA PRO A 11 -31.16 37.44 10.27
C PRO A 11 -31.88 36.40 9.43
N GLY A 12 -33.09 35.98 9.79
CA GLY A 12 -33.88 34.97 9.07
C GLY A 12 -34.46 35.48 7.74
N ILE A 13 -34.93 36.75 7.69
CA ILE A 13 -35.59 37.30 6.50
C ILE A 13 -34.59 37.49 5.34
N VAL A 14 -33.34 37.82 5.65
CA VAL A 14 -32.28 37.97 4.64
C VAL A 14 -31.85 36.61 4.10
N ALA A 15 -31.79 35.59 4.96
CA ALA A 15 -31.47 34.22 4.56
C ALA A 15 -32.57 33.60 3.68
N ASP A 16 -33.86 33.87 3.99
CA ASP A 16 -34.99 33.35 3.21
C ASP A 16 -35.12 34.08 1.86
N ALA A 17 -34.88 35.38 1.82
CA ALA A 17 -34.85 36.14 0.56
C ALA A 17 -33.65 35.73 -0.33
N GLN A 18 -32.49 35.42 0.25
CA GLN A 18 -31.38 34.84 -0.49
C GLN A 18 -31.67 33.43 -0.97
N ARG A 19 -32.27 32.55 -0.15
CA ARG A 19 -32.70 31.20 -0.58
C ARG A 19 -33.74 31.27 -1.71
N ALA A 20 -34.73 32.16 -1.63
CA ALA A 20 -35.71 32.34 -2.71
C ALA A 20 -35.05 32.84 -4.02
N LYS A 21 -34.02 33.68 -3.90
CA LYS A 21 -33.25 34.16 -5.06
C LYS A 21 -32.38 33.02 -5.68
N TRP A 22 -31.89 32.11 -4.87
CA TRP A 22 -31.16 30.92 -5.33
C TRP A 22 -32.09 29.85 -5.97
N GLN A 23 -33.31 29.69 -5.45
CA GLN A 23 -34.28 28.73 -5.98
C GLN A 23 -34.88 29.13 -7.34
N GLY A 24 -34.74 30.40 -7.73
CA GLY A 24 -35.34 30.94 -8.97
C GLY A 24 -34.37 31.17 -10.14
N SER A 25 -33.07 30.99 -10.02
CA SER A 25 -32.11 31.39 -11.07
C SER A 25 -30.75 30.67 -11.02
N LEU A 26 -30.67 29.42 -10.56
CA LEU A 26 -29.51 28.62 -10.87
C LEU A 26 -29.59 28.13 -12.29
N ASP A 27 -29.03 28.91 -13.22
CA ASP A 27 -28.81 28.51 -14.58
C ASP A 27 -27.95 27.25 -14.62
N ALA A 28 -28.42 26.19 -15.27
CA ALA A 28 -27.67 24.93 -15.41
C ALA A 28 -26.25 25.17 -15.96
N ASN A 29 -26.08 26.22 -16.79
CA ASN A 29 -24.79 26.63 -17.32
C ASN A 29 -23.82 27.06 -16.23
N ILE A 30 -24.32 27.75 -15.18
CA ILE A 30 -23.48 28.18 -14.05
C ILE A 30 -23.00 26.96 -13.25
N ILE A 31 -23.87 25.96 -13.05
CA ILE A 31 -23.53 24.74 -12.32
C ILE A 31 -22.44 23.97 -13.07
N ILE A 32 -22.64 23.76 -14.37
CA ILE A 32 -21.67 23.05 -15.21
C ILE A 32 -20.34 23.79 -15.28
N ALA A 33 -20.36 25.10 -15.51
CA ALA A 33 -19.16 25.92 -15.62
C ALA A 33 -18.31 25.95 -14.33
N ASN A 34 -18.94 25.84 -13.15
CA ASN A 34 -18.23 25.84 -11.87
C ASN A 34 -17.97 24.43 -11.29
N ALA A 35 -18.33 23.37 -12.02
CA ALA A 35 -18.01 22.01 -11.60
C ALA A 35 -16.48 21.78 -11.64
N PRO A 36 -15.89 21.22 -10.56
CA PRO A 36 -14.44 20.97 -10.54
C PRO A 36 -14.03 19.83 -11.46
N ASP A 37 -14.90 18.85 -11.65
CA ASP A 37 -14.66 17.73 -12.58
C ASP A 37 -15.00 18.12 -14.02
N PRO A 38 -14.37 17.50 -15.03
CA PRO A 38 -14.74 17.64 -16.44
C PRO A 38 -16.18 17.20 -16.70
N VAL A 39 -17.06 18.15 -17.04
CA VAL A 39 -18.47 17.92 -17.35
C VAL A 39 -18.75 18.33 -18.79
N PHE A 40 -19.39 17.45 -19.54
CA PHE A 40 -19.91 17.75 -20.87
C PHE A 40 -21.39 17.34 -21.01
N VAL A 41 -22.05 17.99 -21.93
CA VAL A 41 -23.41 17.62 -22.40
C VAL A 41 -23.33 17.33 -23.88
N SER A 42 -23.91 16.23 -24.29
CA SER A 42 -24.05 15.87 -25.71
C SER A 42 -25.50 15.70 -26.11
N ASP A 43 -25.77 15.80 -27.40
CA ASP A 43 -27.01 15.30 -27.98
C ASP A 43 -27.06 13.75 -27.98
N LEU A 44 -28.13 13.18 -28.56
CA LEU A 44 -28.32 11.72 -28.61
C LEU A 44 -27.38 11.04 -29.62
N GLU A 45 -26.79 11.78 -30.52
CA GLU A 45 -25.81 11.34 -31.52
C GLU A 45 -24.37 11.42 -30.96
N GLY A 46 -24.21 11.98 -29.75
CA GLY A 46 -22.90 12.11 -29.08
C GLY A 46 -22.13 13.35 -29.52
N LYS A 47 -22.77 14.34 -30.10
CA LYS A 47 -22.15 15.64 -30.39
C LYS A 47 -22.14 16.51 -29.14
N ILE A 48 -21.04 17.07 -28.79
CA ILE A 48 -20.86 17.89 -27.58
C ILE A 48 -21.52 19.26 -27.82
N VAL A 49 -22.57 19.54 -27.06
CA VAL A 49 -23.29 20.83 -27.10
C VAL A 49 -22.85 21.77 -26.00
N GLN A 50 -22.27 21.24 -24.91
CA GLN A 50 -21.71 22.02 -23.80
C GLN A 50 -20.55 21.27 -23.12
N ALA A 51 -19.56 22.01 -22.69
CA ALA A 51 -18.45 21.50 -21.89
C ALA A 51 -17.93 22.61 -20.96
N ASN A 52 -17.45 22.24 -19.76
CA ASN A 52 -16.81 23.19 -18.86
C ASN A 52 -15.30 23.29 -19.13
N ASP A 53 -14.65 24.26 -18.49
CA ASP A 53 -13.22 24.49 -18.65
C ASP A 53 -12.37 23.31 -18.20
N ALA A 54 -12.85 22.51 -17.25
CA ALA A 54 -12.15 21.30 -16.81
C ALA A 54 -12.01 20.25 -17.91
N VAL A 55 -12.97 20.16 -18.86
CA VAL A 55 -12.85 19.31 -20.07
C VAL A 55 -11.69 19.79 -20.94
N SER A 56 -11.60 21.11 -21.15
CA SER A 56 -10.51 21.72 -21.93
C SER A 56 -9.15 21.51 -21.26
N GLN A 57 -9.07 21.63 -19.95
CA GLN A 57 -7.84 21.38 -19.17
C GLN A 57 -7.44 19.90 -19.23
N LEU A 58 -8.39 18.98 -19.10
CA LEU A 58 -8.12 17.54 -19.17
C LEU A 58 -7.60 17.13 -20.54
N LEU A 59 -8.29 17.55 -21.59
CA LEU A 59 -8.02 17.10 -22.96
C LEU A 59 -6.96 17.96 -23.66
N GLY A 60 -6.63 19.16 -23.15
CA GLY A 60 -5.67 20.07 -23.78
C GLY A 60 -6.18 20.75 -25.05
N PHE A 61 -7.47 20.66 -25.37
CA PHE A 61 -8.11 21.36 -26.47
C PHE A 61 -8.74 22.67 -25.97
N ARG A 62 -8.79 23.68 -26.83
CA ARG A 62 -9.58 24.88 -26.54
C ARG A 62 -11.08 24.53 -26.57
N GLN A 63 -11.89 25.20 -25.77
CA GLN A 63 -13.32 24.95 -25.69
C GLN A 63 -14.02 24.97 -27.08
N ALA A 64 -13.64 25.90 -27.94
CA ALA A 64 -14.15 25.99 -29.31
C ALA A 64 -13.81 24.78 -30.21
N GLU A 65 -12.76 24.03 -29.84
CA GLU A 65 -12.34 22.82 -30.56
C GLU A 65 -13.03 21.56 -30.03
N VAL A 66 -13.66 21.65 -28.87
CA VAL A 66 -14.42 20.57 -28.23
C VAL A 66 -15.90 20.68 -28.58
N LEU A 67 -16.45 21.89 -28.53
CA LEU A 67 -17.87 22.13 -28.86
C LEU A 67 -18.19 21.75 -30.31
N GLU A 68 -19.40 21.30 -30.56
CA GLU A 68 -19.90 20.85 -31.85
C GLU A 68 -19.16 19.64 -32.46
N GLN A 69 -18.25 19.02 -31.70
CA GLN A 69 -17.54 17.81 -32.12
C GLN A 69 -18.22 16.55 -31.56
N SER A 70 -18.10 15.45 -32.29
CA SER A 70 -18.51 14.14 -31.78
C SER A 70 -17.54 13.68 -30.70
N LEU A 71 -18.05 13.12 -29.61
CA LEU A 71 -17.25 12.47 -28.56
C LEU A 71 -16.31 11.41 -29.14
N SER A 72 -16.70 10.72 -30.23
CA SER A 72 -15.85 9.73 -30.90
C SER A 72 -14.53 10.29 -31.45
N ARG A 73 -14.45 11.63 -31.67
CA ARG A 73 -13.20 12.29 -32.07
C ARG A 73 -12.07 12.17 -31.02
N PHE A 74 -12.46 12.12 -29.76
CA PHE A 74 -11.52 12.15 -28.63
C PHE A 74 -11.16 10.75 -28.09
N ILE A 75 -11.73 9.69 -28.67
CA ILE A 75 -11.47 8.30 -28.29
C ILE A 75 -10.87 7.52 -29.46
N SER A 76 -10.29 6.37 -29.16
CA SER A 76 -9.72 5.53 -30.23
C SER A 76 -10.85 4.91 -31.10
N PRO A 77 -10.56 4.57 -32.35
CA PRO A 77 -11.53 3.87 -33.21
C PRO A 77 -12.02 2.55 -32.62
N GLU A 78 -11.15 1.86 -31.88
CA GLU A 78 -11.46 0.59 -31.20
C GLU A 78 -12.49 0.81 -30.10
N GLU A 79 -12.31 1.87 -29.28
CA GLU A 79 -13.22 2.23 -28.19
C GLU A 79 -14.51 2.90 -28.67
N THR A 80 -14.55 3.43 -29.89
CA THR A 80 -15.73 4.12 -30.44
C THR A 80 -16.96 3.22 -30.48
N ARG A 81 -16.78 1.94 -30.77
CA ARG A 81 -17.89 0.97 -30.83
C ARG A 81 -18.47 0.73 -29.41
N GLU A 82 -17.62 0.54 -28.43
CA GLU A 82 -18.02 0.33 -27.04
C GLU A 82 -18.68 1.59 -26.47
N PHE A 83 -18.11 2.74 -26.75
CA PHE A 83 -18.68 4.03 -26.39
C PHE A 83 -20.07 4.28 -26.99
N THR A 84 -20.26 3.94 -28.26
CA THR A 84 -21.57 4.07 -28.91
C THR A 84 -22.61 3.14 -28.28
N ALA A 85 -22.22 1.93 -27.91
CA ALA A 85 -23.08 1.01 -27.17
C ALA A 85 -23.44 1.55 -25.78
N ALA A 86 -22.45 2.10 -25.06
CA ALA A 86 -22.62 2.73 -23.76
C ALA A 86 -23.57 3.95 -23.83
N LEU A 87 -23.47 4.80 -24.84
CA LEU A 87 -24.40 5.91 -25.08
C LEU A 87 -25.84 5.43 -25.22
N ARG A 88 -26.09 4.38 -26.00
CA ARG A 88 -27.43 3.79 -26.13
C ARG A 88 -27.96 3.26 -24.81
N GLU A 89 -27.11 2.58 -24.06
CA GLU A 89 -27.47 2.07 -22.74
C GLU A 89 -27.86 3.20 -21.78
N VAL A 90 -27.15 4.34 -21.77
CA VAL A 90 -27.51 5.52 -20.98
C VAL A 90 -28.88 6.04 -21.34
N VAL A 91 -29.17 6.15 -22.64
CA VAL A 91 -30.48 6.63 -23.14
C VAL A 91 -31.62 5.69 -22.72
N GLU A 92 -31.41 4.39 -22.79
CA GLU A 92 -32.41 3.37 -22.46
C GLU A 92 -32.60 3.22 -20.94
N ARG A 93 -31.48 3.05 -20.17
CA ARG A 93 -31.50 2.79 -18.73
C ARG A 93 -31.49 4.04 -17.87
N GLY A 94 -31.19 5.20 -18.45
CA GLY A 94 -31.17 6.49 -17.79
C GLY A 94 -29.84 6.87 -17.13
N VAL A 95 -29.01 5.91 -16.74
CA VAL A 95 -27.73 6.17 -16.02
C VAL A 95 -26.71 5.08 -16.32
N MET A 96 -25.43 5.50 -16.36
CA MET A 96 -24.26 4.64 -16.44
C MET A 96 -23.19 5.14 -15.46
N ARG A 97 -22.45 4.23 -14.84
CA ARG A 97 -21.43 4.57 -13.83
C ARG A 97 -20.14 3.80 -14.02
N ASN A 98 -19.03 4.49 -13.74
CA ASN A 98 -17.69 3.90 -13.70
C ASN A 98 -17.28 3.15 -14.97
N VAL A 99 -17.70 3.65 -16.12
CA VAL A 99 -17.28 3.09 -17.42
C VAL A 99 -15.89 3.63 -17.74
N VAL A 100 -14.97 2.74 -18.05
CA VAL A 100 -13.63 3.12 -18.51
C VAL A 100 -13.74 3.76 -19.89
N LEU A 101 -13.15 4.93 -20.03
CA LEU A 101 -13.04 5.66 -21.28
C LEU A 101 -11.66 6.30 -21.32
N ASN A 102 -10.93 6.14 -22.43
CA ASN A 102 -9.56 6.63 -22.56
C ASN A 102 -9.46 7.69 -23.66
N PRO A 103 -9.90 8.93 -23.41
CA PRO A 103 -9.81 9.98 -24.40
C PRO A 103 -8.36 10.33 -24.72
N ARG A 104 -8.13 10.79 -25.94
CA ARG A 104 -6.85 11.32 -26.39
C ARG A 104 -6.83 12.84 -26.25
N SER A 105 -5.77 13.34 -25.64
CA SER A 105 -5.52 14.78 -25.55
C SER A 105 -5.09 15.38 -26.89
N ALA A 106 -5.00 16.69 -26.94
CA ALA A 106 -4.47 17.43 -28.09
C ALA A 106 -3.00 17.08 -28.41
N SER A 107 -2.23 16.64 -27.42
CA SER A 107 -0.85 16.13 -27.60
C SER A 107 -0.80 14.67 -28.10
N GLY A 108 -1.95 13.99 -28.19
CA GLY A 108 -2.03 12.57 -28.53
C GLY A 108 -1.89 11.61 -27.35
N GLU A 109 -1.71 12.11 -26.11
CA GLU A 109 -1.65 11.31 -24.89
C GLU A 109 -3.01 10.66 -24.64
N VAL A 110 -3.01 9.37 -24.31
CA VAL A 110 -4.19 8.64 -23.85
C VAL A 110 -4.37 8.88 -22.36
N ILE A 111 -5.53 9.40 -21.97
CA ILE A 111 -5.84 9.75 -20.60
C ILE A 111 -6.80 8.69 -20.02
N PRO A 112 -6.37 7.86 -19.06
CA PRO A 112 -7.27 6.93 -18.40
C PRO A 112 -8.31 7.73 -17.60
N THR A 113 -9.59 7.56 -17.95
CA THR A 113 -10.70 8.21 -17.26
C THR A 113 -11.81 7.21 -16.91
N SER A 114 -12.60 7.56 -15.89
CA SER A 114 -13.86 6.92 -15.57
C SER A 114 -15.01 7.86 -15.91
N LEU A 115 -15.94 7.40 -16.73
CA LEU A 115 -17.13 8.13 -17.16
C LEU A 115 -18.34 7.74 -16.32
N ASN A 116 -19.01 8.73 -15.75
CA ASN A 116 -20.36 8.64 -15.23
C ASN A 116 -21.26 9.46 -16.15
N ALA A 117 -22.37 8.89 -16.61
CA ALA A 117 -23.27 9.56 -17.51
C ALA A 117 -24.73 9.34 -17.14
N SER A 118 -25.56 10.35 -17.43
CA SER A 118 -27.01 10.29 -17.21
C SER A 118 -27.75 10.88 -18.41
N ALA A 119 -28.86 10.26 -18.77
CA ALA A 119 -29.76 10.81 -19.81
C ALA A 119 -30.44 12.07 -19.32
N LEU A 120 -30.39 13.11 -20.13
CA LEU A 120 -31.18 14.32 -19.96
C LEU A 120 -32.53 14.08 -20.58
N ARG A 121 -33.61 14.40 -19.83
CA ARG A 121 -34.96 14.17 -20.27
C ARG A 121 -35.75 15.49 -20.25
N ASP A 122 -36.62 15.65 -21.22
CA ASP A 122 -37.58 16.73 -21.23
C ASP A 122 -38.72 16.49 -20.21
N PRO A 123 -39.63 17.46 -20.00
CA PRO A 123 -40.79 17.30 -19.12
C PRO A 123 -41.70 16.12 -19.46
N ASP A 124 -41.73 15.69 -20.73
CA ASP A 124 -42.51 14.55 -21.20
C ASP A 124 -41.78 13.20 -20.98
N GLY A 125 -40.57 13.24 -20.37
CA GLY A 125 -39.75 12.05 -20.06
C GLY A 125 -38.92 11.52 -21.23
N ARG A 126 -38.93 12.19 -22.40
CA ARG A 126 -38.13 11.79 -23.55
C ARG A 126 -36.68 12.19 -23.37
N ALA A 127 -35.76 11.29 -23.69
CA ALA A 127 -34.35 11.62 -23.69
C ALA A 127 -34.05 12.66 -24.79
N ILE A 128 -33.34 13.72 -24.41
CA ILE A 128 -32.96 14.83 -25.29
C ILE A 128 -31.45 14.99 -25.41
N GLY A 129 -30.68 14.27 -24.58
CA GLY A 129 -29.23 14.33 -24.58
C GLY A 129 -28.65 13.52 -23.42
N VAL A 130 -27.37 13.64 -23.22
CA VAL A 130 -26.61 12.97 -22.14
C VAL A 130 -25.68 13.98 -21.47
N ILE A 131 -25.68 13.99 -20.15
CA ILE A 131 -24.64 14.66 -19.36
C ILE A 131 -23.63 13.61 -18.93
N GLY A 132 -22.33 13.89 -19.17
CA GLY A 132 -21.21 13.04 -18.77
C GLY A 132 -20.23 13.77 -17.87
N ILE A 133 -19.71 13.07 -16.88
CA ILE A 133 -18.66 13.51 -15.98
C ILE A 133 -17.49 12.57 -16.16
N LEU A 134 -16.35 13.11 -16.56
CA LEU A 134 -15.09 12.38 -16.67
C LEU A 134 -14.29 12.56 -15.37
N ARG A 135 -13.76 11.48 -14.86
CA ARG A 135 -12.83 11.50 -13.74
C ARG A 135 -11.45 11.05 -14.22
N ASP A 136 -10.47 11.92 -14.10
CA ASP A 136 -9.08 11.59 -14.40
C ASP A 136 -8.56 10.53 -13.39
N MET A 137 -8.09 9.41 -13.91
CA MET A 137 -7.60 8.29 -13.10
C MET A 137 -6.08 8.27 -12.96
N ARG A 138 -5.34 9.18 -13.65
CA ARG A 138 -3.88 9.16 -13.67
C ARG A 138 -3.24 9.21 -12.30
N GLU A 139 -3.72 10.06 -11.39
CA GLU A 139 -3.16 10.16 -10.05
C GLU A 139 -3.48 8.93 -9.19
N LEU A 140 -4.68 8.37 -9.35
CA LEU A 140 -5.07 7.13 -8.68
C LEU A 140 -4.24 5.94 -9.17
N ASP A 141 -4.08 5.83 -10.50
CA ASP A 141 -3.29 4.75 -11.11
C ASP A 141 -1.80 4.88 -10.74
N LYS A 142 -1.25 6.10 -10.71
CA LYS A 142 0.12 6.34 -10.22
C LYS A 142 0.28 5.95 -8.75
N ALA A 143 -0.65 6.36 -7.90
CA ALA A 143 -0.60 6.02 -6.48
C ALA A 143 -0.70 4.50 -6.26
N ARG A 144 -1.57 3.83 -7.02
CA ARG A 144 -1.71 2.37 -7.01
C ARG A 144 -0.42 1.68 -7.48
N ALA A 145 0.10 2.08 -8.64
CA ALA A 145 1.34 1.52 -9.19
C ALA A 145 2.53 1.75 -8.25
N TYR A 146 2.58 2.91 -7.58
CA TYR A 146 3.60 3.19 -6.58
C TYR A 146 3.49 2.25 -5.37
N ALA A 147 2.28 2.06 -4.83
CA ALA A 147 2.05 1.14 -3.72
C ALA A 147 2.40 -0.31 -4.09
N GLU A 148 2.01 -0.77 -5.28
CA GLU A 148 2.37 -2.09 -5.81
C GLU A 148 3.90 -2.23 -5.96
N SER A 149 4.57 -1.18 -6.45
CA SER A 149 6.02 -1.15 -6.60
C SER A 149 6.75 -1.25 -5.25
N LEU A 150 6.24 -0.58 -4.19
CA LEU A 150 6.83 -0.67 -2.86
C LEU A 150 6.78 -2.10 -2.31
N ILE A 151 5.67 -2.80 -2.50
CA ILE A 151 5.52 -4.19 -2.07
C ILE A 151 6.42 -5.10 -2.91
N LYS A 152 6.37 -4.95 -4.23
CA LYS A 152 7.13 -5.79 -5.18
C LYS A 152 8.64 -5.70 -4.95
N ASN A 153 9.17 -4.49 -4.72
CA ASN A 153 10.60 -4.25 -4.54
C ASN A 153 11.05 -4.34 -3.07
N ALA A 154 10.17 -4.71 -2.14
CA ALA A 154 10.57 -4.93 -0.75
C ALA A 154 11.59 -6.07 -0.66
N PRO A 155 12.72 -5.89 0.07
CA PRO A 155 13.75 -6.92 0.19
C PRO A 155 13.31 -8.12 1.02
N ASP A 156 12.43 -7.90 2.00
CA ASP A 156 11.84 -8.96 2.80
C ASP A 156 10.65 -9.60 2.04
N ALA A 157 10.35 -10.85 2.34
CA ALA A 157 9.22 -11.57 1.76
C ALA A 157 7.90 -11.05 2.34
N VAL A 158 7.10 -10.36 1.51
CA VAL A 158 5.81 -9.75 1.89
C VAL A 158 4.66 -10.51 1.23
N PHE A 159 3.66 -10.87 2.01
CA PHE A 159 2.42 -11.48 1.51
C PHE A 159 1.18 -10.88 2.16
N VAL A 160 0.06 -10.98 1.47
CA VAL A 160 -1.26 -10.62 1.96
C VAL A 160 -2.13 -11.87 1.95
N SER A 161 -2.86 -12.10 3.05
CA SER A 161 -3.83 -13.19 3.15
C SER A 161 -5.20 -12.70 3.58
N ASP A 162 -6.24 -13.48 3.31
CA ASP A 162 -7.54 -13.32 3.94
C ASP A 162 -7.53 -13.82 5.41
N LEU A 163 -8.70 -13.80 6.05
CA LEU A 163 -8.86 -14.23 7.44
C LEU A 163 -8.75 -15.76 7.62
N GLU A 164 -8.96 -16.51 6.56
CA GLU A 164 -8.83 -17.97 6.49
C GLU A 164 -7.38 -18.39 6.23
N GLY A 165 -6.49 -17.43 5.99
CA GLY A 165 -5.08 -17.66 5.71
C GLY A 165 -4.78 -18.04 4.26
N LYS A 166 -5.68 -17.75 3.32
CA LYS A 166 -5.45 -17.91 1.89
C LYS A 166 -4.60 -16.75 1.37
N ILE A 167 -3.54 -17.05 0.65
CA ILE A 167 -2.61 -16.06 0.11
C ILE A 167 -3.26 -15.36 -1.09
N LEU A 168 -3.53 -14.07 -0.95
CA LEU A 168 -4.13 -13.24 -2.00
C LEU A 168 -3.07 -12.57 -2.86
N GLN A 169 -1.93 -12.21 -2.24
CA GLN A 169 -0.83 -11.52 -2.90
C GLN A 169 0.49 -11.85 -2.23
N ALA A 170 1.57 -11.90 -3.01
CA ALA A 170 2.93 -12.07 -2.52
C ALA A 170 3.91 -11.33 -3.45
N ASN A 171 5.01 -10.83 -2.90
CA ASN A 171 6.06 -10.22 -3.69
C ASN A 171 7.09 -11.25 -4.19
N ASP A 172 7.98 -10.80 -5.08
CA ASP A 172 9.00 -11.67 -5.68
C ASP A 172 9.94 -12.29 -4.63
N ALA A 173 10.15 -11.62 -3.48
CA ALA A 173 10.98 -12.13 -2.39
C ALA A 173 10.36 -13.35 -1.69
N VAL A 174 9.02 -13.47 -1.65
CA VAL A 174 8.35 -14.69 -1.13
C VAL A 174 8.68 -15.88 -2.01
N PHE A 175 8.59 -15.70 -3.33
CA PHE A 175 8.87 -16.78 -4.30
C PHE A 175 10.34 -17.16 -4.29
N ALA A 176 11.24 -16.17 -4.20
CA ALA A 176 12.68 -16.41 -4.09
C ALA A 176 13.05 -17.14 -2.78
N LEU A 177 12.42 -16.76 -1.65
CA LEU A 177 12.65 -17.37 -0.35
C LEU A 177 12.15 -18.82 -0.30
N LEU A 178 10.92 -19.06 -0.77
CA LEU A 178 10.23 -20.34 -0.63
C LEU A 178 10.43 -21.29 -1.81
N GLY A 179 10.89 -20.78 -2.97
CA GLY A 179 11.12 -21.57 -4.17
C GLY A 179 9.86 -22.03 -4.90
N PHE A 180 8.69 -21.53 -4.56
CA PHE A 180 7.44 -21.78 -5.27
C PHE A 180 7.29 -20.84 -6.45
N ARG A 181 6.54 -21.26 -7.47
CA ARG A 181 6.07 -20.37 -8.52
C ARG A 181 4.82 -19.62 -8.05
N PRO A 182 4.51 -18.44 -8.62
CA PRO A 182 3.31 -17.67 -8.25
C PRO A 182 2.00 -18.49 -8.32
N ASP A 183 1.82 -19.28 -9.39
CA ASP A 183 0.64 -20.13 -9.60
C ASP A 183 0.50 -21.28 -8.58
N GLU A 184 1.59 -21.65 -7.92
CA GLU A 184 1.61 -22.68 -6.88
C GLU A 184 1.29 -22.15 -5.48
N LEU A 185 1.43 -20.85 -5.26
CA LEU A 185 1.31 -20.24 -3.94
C LEU A 185 0.12 -19.28 -3.82
N ILE A 186 -0.15 -18.47 -4.84
CA ILE A 186 -1.31 -17.56 -4.84
C ILE A 186 -2.60 -18.38 -4.84
N GLU A 187 -3.61 -17.92 -4.13
CA GLU A 187 -4.89 -18.61 -3.90
C GLU A 187 -4.77 -19.89 -3.06
N GLN A 188 -3.58 -20.22 -2.54
CA GLN A 188 -3.36 -21.37 -1.65
C GLN A 188 -3.37 -20.94 -0.18
N SER A 189 -3.67 -21.89 0.71
CA SER A 189 -3.62 -21.66 2.16
C SER A 189 -2.17 -21.57 2.64
N LEU A 190 -1.89 -20.63 3.54
CA LEU A 190 -0.63 -20.54 4.27
C LEU A 190 -0.24 -21.86 4.97
N SER A 191 -1.23 -22.67 5.36
CA SER A 191 -0.98 -23.99 5.96
C SER A 191 -0.18 -24.94 5.04
N ARG A 192 -0.16 -24.69 3.73
CA ARG A 192 0.62 -25.48 2.78
C ARG A 192 2.14 -25.34 2.98
N ILE A 193 2.57 -24.16 3.42
CA ILE A 193 3.98 -23.84 3.63
C ILE A 193 4.42 -23.97 5.09
N ILE A 194 3.47 -24.20 5.99
CA ILE A 194 3.72 -24.34 7.44
C ILE A 194 3.74 -25.80 7.79
N SER A 195 4.74 -26.23 8.56
CA SER A 195 4.80 -27.61 9.03
C SER A 195 3.67 -27.89 10.05
N PRO A 196 3.18 -29.13 10.14
CA PRO A 196 2.18 -29.49 11.14
C PRO A 196 2.60 -29.19 12.58
N ASP A 197 3.89 -29.29 12.87
CA ASP A 197 4.46 -29.03 14.20
C ASP A 197 4.37 -27.54 14.58
N GLU A 198 4.38 -26.63 13.60
CA GLU A 198 4.30 -25.17 13.81
C GLU A 198 2.89 -24.61 13.59
N ALA A 199 1.92 -25.47 13.24
CA ALA A 199 0.54 -25.02 13.00
C ALA A 199 -0.07 -24.31 14.21
N ARG A 200 0.32 -24.69 15.44
CA ARG A 200 -0.15 -24.04 16.67
C ARG A 200 0.39 -22.62 16.83
N GLU A 201 1.69 -22.44 16.59
CA GLU A 201 2.34 -21.10 16.66
C GLU A 201 1.77 -20.17 15.59
N PHE A 202 1.58 -20.69 14.39
CA PHE A 202 0.94 -19.95 13.30
C PHE A 202 -0.49 -19.51 13.66
N LEU A 203 -1.33 -20.40 14.17
CA LEU A 203 -2.68 -20.07 14.59
C LEU A 203 -2.70 -19.06 15.73
N THR A 204 -1.71 -19.11 16.62
CA THR A 204 -1.55 -18.13 17.70
C THR A 204 -1.21 -16.76 17.15
N ALA A 205 -0.23 -16.67 16.22
CA ALA A 205 0.13 -15.44 15.55
C ALA A 205 -1.03 -14.84 14.75
N LEU A 206 -1.78 -15.67 14.03
CA LEU A 206 -2.96 -15.23 13.29
C LEU A 206 -4.06 -14.68 14.23
N ARG A 207 -4.29 -15.33 15.35
CA ARG A 207 -5.25 -14.85 16.37
C ARG A 207 -4.81 -13.51 16.96
N GLU A 208 -3.53 -13.33 17.26
CA GLU A 208 -3.02 -12.04 17.73
C GLU A 208 -3.22 -10.93 16.71
N VAL A 209 -3.02 -11.21 15.42
CA VAL A 209 -3.29 -10.24 14.34
C VAL A 209 -4.76 -9.85 14.32
N VAL A 210 -5.68 -10.81 14.46
CA VAL A 210 -7.12 -10.52 14.44
C VAL A 210 -7.57 -9.75 15.69
N GLU A 211 -7.12 -10.15 16.87
CA GLU A 211 -7.56 -9.59 18.16
C GLU A 211 -6.85 -8.28 18.50
N ARG A 212 -5.52 -8.22 18.32
CA ARG A 212 -4.68 -7.08 18.71
C ARG A 212 -4.29 -6.19 17.55
N GLY A 213 -4.56 -6.61 16.32
CA GLY A 213 -4.21 -5.89 15.11
C GLY A 213 -2.78 -6.11 14.62
N VAL A 214 -1.90 -6.73 15.42
CA VAL A 214 -0.48 -6.92 15.08
C VAL A 214 0.12 -8.09 15.85
N THR A 215 1.03 -8.84 15.20
CA THR A 215 2.01 -9.71 15.85
C THR A 215 3.42 -9.33 15.40
N ARG A 216 4.41 -9.52 16.27
CA ARG A 216 5.80 -9.14 16.00
C ARG A 216 6.76 -10.24 16.42
N ASN A 217 7.79 -10.45 15.57
CA ASN A 217 8.87 -11.41 15.83
C ASN A 217 8.36 -12.82 16.19
N ALA A 218 7.18 -13.19 15.68
CA ALA A 218 6.69 -14.56 15.83
C ALA A 218 7.64 -15.49 15.07
N ARG A 219 8.11 -16.54 15.72
CA ARG A 219 8.91 -17.57 15.05
C ARG A 219 7.99 -18.36 14.12
N LEU A 220 8.38 -18.45 12.86
CA LEU A 220 7.69 -19.24 11.86
C LEU A 220 8.74 -19.79 10.90
N ASN A 221 8.76 -21.11 10.72
CA ASN A 221 9.73 -21.75 9.84
C ASN A 221 8.99 -22.42 8.67
N PRO A 222 8.70 -21.66 7.61
CA PRO A 222 8.01 -22.19 6.45
C PRO A 222 8.86 -23.26 5.75
N ARG A 223 8.17 -24.17 5.09
CA ARG A 223 8.77 -25.17 4.26
C ARG A 223 8.79 -24.70 2.81
N SER A 224 9.98 -24.75 2.19
CA SER A 224 10.16 -24.42 0.77
C SER A 224 9.55 -25.48 -0.15
N ALA A 225 9.52 -25.20 -1.45
CA ALA A 225 9.11 -26.15 -2.48
C ALA A 225 10.00 -27.41 -2.53
N SER A 226 11.28 -27.28 -2.14
CA SER A 226 12.22 -28.41 -2.03
C SER A 226 12.01 -29.23 -0.73
N GLY A 227 11.15 -28.78 0.18
CA GLY A 227 10.92 -29.39 1.49
C GLY A 227 11.87 -28.90 2.59
N GLU A 228 12.79 -27.98 2.30
CA GLU A 228 13.68 -27.36 3.28
C GLU A 228 12.87 -26.49 4.24
N VAL A 229 13.17 -26.60 5.54
CA VAL A 229 12.62 -25.73 6.58
C VAL A 229 13.50 -24.49 6.70
N ILE A 230 12.91 -23.32 6.50
CA ILE A 230 13.64 -22.04 6.48
C ILE A 230 13.37 -21.32 7.80
N PRO A 231 14.38 -21.05 8.63
CA PRO A 231 14.19 -20.27 9.84
C PRO A 231 13.82 -18.84 9.48
N THR A 232 12.63 -18.41 9.89
CA THR A 232 12.14 -17.04 9.64
C THR A 232 11.52 -16.44 10.90
N THR A 233 11.40 -15.11 10.90
CA THR A 233 10.52 -14.38 11.82
C THR A 233 9.40 -13.73 11.04
N LEU A 234 8.18 -13.83 11.57
CA LEU A 234 6.97 -13.21 11.04
C LEU A 234 6.64 -11.94 11.81
N ASN A 235 6.49 -10.84 11.08
CA ASN A 235 5.79 -9.65 11.54
C ASN A 235 4.51 -9.54 10.70
N ALA A 236 3.35 -9.44 11.34
CA ALA A 236 2.10 -9.33 10.62
C ALA A 236 1.18 -8.29 11.25
N SER A 237 0.37 -7.66 10.43
CA SER A 237 -0.64 -6.69 10.85
C SER A 237 -1.96 -6.92 10.13
N ALA A 238 -3.05 -6.56 10.83
CA ALA A 238 -4.40 -6.68 10.30
C ALA A 238 -4.63 -5.71 9.16
N LEU A 239 -5.12 -6.21 8.04
CA LEU A 239 -5.63 -5.42 6.95
C LEU A 239 -7.09 -5.07 7.24
N ARG A 240 -7.43 -3.77 7.19
CA ARG A 240 -8.77 -3.28 7.48
C ARG A 240 -9.37 -2.59 6.27
N ASN A 241 -10.68 -2.78 6.09
CA ASN A 241 -11.43 -2.00 5.11
C ASN A 241 -11.70 -0.57 5.63
N PRO A 242 -12.26 0.35 4.79
CA PRO A 242 -12.58 1.72 5.21
C PRO A 242 -13.53 1.80 6.42
N ASP A 243 -14.34 0.79 6.66
CA ASP A 243 -15.25 0.71 7.82
C ASP A 243 -14.55 0.23 9.10
N GLY A 244 -13.23 -0.02 9.03
CA GLY A 244 -12.42 -0.50 10.16
C GLY A 244 -12.50 -2.00 10.43
N LYS A 245 -13.29 -2.76 9.66
CA LYS A 245 -13.41 -4.21 9.80
C LYS A 245 -12.15 -4.90 9.28
N VAL A 246 -11.63 -5.85 10.04
CA VAL A 246 -10.50 -6.69 9.59
C VAL A 246 -10.96 -7.58 8.43
N ILE A 247 -10.24 -7.52 7.32
CA ILE A 247 -10.53 -8.28 6.09
C ILE A 247 -9.43 -9.26 5.72
N GLY A 248 -8.28 -9.21 6.41
CA GLY A 248 -7.14 -10.07 6.16
C GLY A 248 -5.92 -9.64 6.97
N ALA A 249 -4.77 -10.09 6.56
CA ALA A 249 -3.50 -9.74 7.16
C ALA A 249 -2.42 -9.50 6.11
N ILE A 250 -1.50 -8.56 6.41
CA ILE A 250 -0.24 -8.43 5.71
C ILE A 250 0.85 -9.02 6.60
N GLY A 251 1.66 -9.94 6.05
CA GLY A 251 2.76 -10.59 6.73
C GLY A 251 4.09 -10.32 6.04
N ILE A 252 5.12 -10.16 6.85
CA ILE A 252 6.51 -10.00 6.41
C ILE A 252 7.30 -11.14 7.03
N LEU A 253 7.89 -11.99 6.20
CA LEU A 253 8.82 -13.04 6.60
C LEU A 253 10.24 -12.54 6.39
N ARG A 254 11.02 -12.58 7.44
CA ARG A 254 12.45 -12.28 7.40
C ARG A 254 13.26 -13.56 7.51
N ASP A 255 14.10 -13.81 6.52
CA ASP A 255 15.06 -14.93 6.53
C ASP A 255 16.10 -14.73 7.64
N MET A 256 16.20 -15.73 8.52
CA MET A 256 17.12 -15.68 9.66
C MET A 256 18.40 -16.49 9.45
N ARG A 257 18.56 -17.17 8.29
CA ARG A 257 19.73 -18.05 8.03
C ARG A 257 21.05 -17.32 8.18
N ALA A 258 21.17 -16.14 7.57
CA ALA A 258 22.38 -15.33 7.67
C ALA A 258 22.64 -14.86 9.12
N TYR A 259 21.59 -14.44 9.82
CA TYR A 259 21.71 -14.03 11.23
C TYR A 259 22.14 -15.20 12.13
N GLU A 260 21.50 -16.37 11.99
CA GLU A 260 21.85 -17.55 12.77
C GLU A 260 23.28 -18.02 12.48
N GLN A 261 23.77 -17.87 11.25
CA GLN A 261 25.15 -18.18 10.92
C GLN A 261 26.12 -17.26 11.66
N VAL A 262 25.87 -15.94 11.64
CA VAL A 262 26.71 -14.98 12.38
C VAL A 262 26.72 -15.26 13.88
N VAL A 263 25.56 -15.61 14.45
CA VAL A 263 25.46 -15.99 15.87
C VAL A 263 26.32 -17.22 16.17
N ARG A 264 26.21 -18.29 15.33
CA ARG A 264 27.04 -19.50 15.49
C ARG A 264 28.54 -19.20 15.40
N ASP A 265 28.96 -18.38 14.45
CA ASP A 265 30.36 -18.01 14.27
C ASP A 265 30.88 -17.17 15.44
N LEU A 266 30.04 -16.28 15.99
CA LEU A 266 30.35 -15.50 17.17
C LEU A 266 30.50 -16.39 18.43
N GLU A 267 29.58 -17.32 18.62
CA GLU A 267 29.63 -18.28 19.73
C GLU A 267 30.89 -19.13 19.67
N LYS A 268 31.26 -19.62 18.49
CA LYS A 268 32.47 -20.37 18.23
C LYS A 268 33.72 -19.54 18.56
N SER A 269 33.80 -18.30 18.05
CA SER A 269 34.92 -17.40 18.33
C SER A 269 35.04 -17.07 19.82
N LYS A 270 33.89 -16.87 20.49
CA LYS A 270 33.86 -16.65 21.95
C LYS A 270 34.38 -17.86 22.70
N ALA A 271 34.03 -19.08 22.34
CA ALA A 271 34.51 -20.30 22.96
C ALA A 271 36.03 -20.46 22.78
N GLU A 272 36.54 -20.20 21.55
CA GLU A 272 37.99 -20.24 21.24
C GLU A 272 38.78 -19.19 22.08
N LEU A 273 38.23 -17.99 22.25
CA LEU A 273 38.82 -16.95 23.08
C LEU A 273 38.84 -17.35 24.58
N GLN A 274 37.76 -17.93 25.07
CA GLN A 274 37.69 -18.40 26.46
C GLN A 274 38.72 -19.50 26.75
N GLU A 275 38.90 -20.44 25.79
CA GLU A 275 39.94 -21.47 25.91
C GLU A 275 41.35 -20.86 25.98
N LYS A 276 41.66 -19.88 25.10
CA LYS A 276 42.95 -19.18 25.11
C LYS A 276 43.18 -18.41 26.40
N ILE A 277 42.16 -17.77 26.97
CA ILE A 277 42.26 -17.08 28.26
C ILE A 277 42.62 -18.09 29.34
N LEU A 278 41.93 -19.23 29.41
CA LEU A 278 42.21 -20.27 30.39
C LEU A 278 43.65 -20.82 30.28
N ASP A 279 44.14 -20.98 29.06
CA ASP A 279 45.53 -21.44 28.84
C ASP A 279 46.56 -20.38 29.23
N LEU A 280 46.27 -19.09 28.99
CA LEU A 280 47.12 -17.99 29.46
C LEU A 280 47.16 -17.91 31.01
N GLU A 281 46.02 -18.05 31.68
CA GLU A 281 45.93 -18.06 33.14
C GLU A 281 46.77 -19.22 33.73
N LYS A 282 46.66 -20.43 33.17
CA LYS A 282 47.52 -21.57 33.58
C LYS A 282 49.00 -21.30 33.35
N PHE A 283 49.34 -20.67 32.21
CA PHE A 283 50.72 -20.31 31.92
C PHE A 283 51.26 -19.28 32.92
N GLU A 284 50.49 -18.22 33.24
CA GLU A 284 50.84 -17.24 34.26
C GLU A 284 51.05 -17.89 35.64
N GLU A 285 50.18 -18.82 36.04
CA GLU A 285 50.30 -19.53 37.32
C GLU A 285 51.61 -20.32 37.39
N VAL A 286 52.02 -20.98 36.29
CA VAL A 286 53.27 -21.70 36.17
C VAL A 286 54.46 -20.74 36.21
N VAL A 287 54.43 -19.61 35.52
CA VAL A 287 55.52 -18.62 35.52
C VAL A 287 55.71 -17.97 36.89
N VAL A 288 54.60 -17.52 37.49
CA VAL A 288 54.67 -16.93 38.87
C VAL A 288 55.17 -17.95 39.89
N GLY A 289 54.69 -19.21 39.78
CA GLY A 289 55.18 -20.29 40.64
C GLY A 289 56.69 -20.56 40.47
N ARG A 290 57.22 -20.45 39.25
CA ARG A 290 58.65 -20.58 38.94
C ARG A 290 59.45 -19.41 39.49
N GLU A 291 59.03 -18.18 39.36
CA GLU A 291 59.67 -16.99 39.89
C GLU A 291 59.71 -17.01 41.42
N LEU A 292 58.63 -17.39 42.07
CA LEU A 292 58.60 -17.54 43.54
C LEU A 292 59.60 -18.60 44.05
N LYS A 293 59.77 -19.73 43.35
CA LYS A 293 60.76 -20.73 43.64
C LYS A 293 62.20 -20.22 43.46
N MET A 294 62.47 -19.45 42.41
CA MET A 294 63.75 -18.81 42.14
C MET A 294 64.11 -17.85 43.27
N ILE A 295 63.22 -16.97 43.69
CA ILE A 295 63.40 -16.03 44.80
C ILE A 295 63.64 -16.79 46.09
N ALA A 296 62.95 -17.90 46.35
CA ALA A 296 63.18 -18.73 47.56
C ALA A 296 64.57 -19.41 47.58
N LEU A 297 65.00 -19.92 46.38
CA LEU A 297 66.34 -20.50 46.22
C LEU A 297 67.47 -19.46 46.40
N GLU A 298 67.33 -18.26 45.86
CA GLU A 298 68.28 -17.17 46.02
C GLU A 298 68.42 -16.76 47.48
N LYS A 299 67.34 -16.62 48.24
CA LYS A 299 67.30 -16.36 49.64
C LYS A 299 68.00 -17.48 50.47
N ALA A 300 67.76 -18.74 50.08
CA ALA A 300 68.41 -19.88 50.71
C ALA A 300 69.96 -19.90 50.49
N LEU A 301 70.37 -19.61 49.23
CA LEU A 301 71.77 -19.47 48.83
C LEU A 301 72.49 -18.35 49.62
N ASP A 302 71.86 -17.19 49.73
CA ASP A 302 72.40 -16.05 50.48
C ASP A 302 72.50 -16.38 51.99
N GLY A 303 71.55 -17.12 52.53
CA GLY A 303 71.63 -17.63 53.93
C GLY A 303 72.78 -18.60 54.17
N LEU A 304 73.06 -19.46 53.18
CA LEU A 304 74.22 -20.40 53.27
C LEU A 304 75.58 -19.68 53.11
N ARG A 305 75.66 -18.68 52.18
CA ARG A 305 76.86 -17.86 52.02
C ARG A 305 77.20 -17.08 53.29
N LYS A 306 76.21 -16.50 53.97
CA LYS A 306 76.41 -15.82 55.26
C LYS A 306 76.85 -16.75 56.36
N LYS A 307 76.50 -18.05 56.37
CA LYS A 307 76.97 -19.06 57.34
C LYS A 307 78.33 -19.62 57.01
N SER A 308 78.89 -19.50 55.82
CA SER A 308 80.21 -19.98 55.38
C SER A 308 81.32 -18.94 55.57
N THR A 309 80.95 -17.70 55.97
CA THR A 309 81.91 -16.58 56.13
C THR A 309 82.15 -16.24 57.65
N VAL A 310 81.72 -17.10 58.57
CA VAL A 310 82.07 -17.11 60.00
C VAL A 310 82.93 -18.36 60.27
#